data_cc884aeb46fa5d9d576ec57189138e4d
#
_entry.id   cc884aeb46fa5d9d576ec57189138e4d
#
_cell.length_a   1.000
_cell.length_b   1.000
_cell.length_c   1.000
_cell.angle_alpha   90.00
_cell.angle_beta   90.00
_cell.angle_gamma   90.00
#
_symmetry.space_group_name_H-M   'P 1'
#
loop_
_entity.id
_entity.type
_entity.pdbx_description
1 polymer ?
#
loop_
_entity_poly.entity_id
_entity_poly.type
_entity_poly.pdbx_seq_one_letter_code
_entity_poly.pdbx_strand_id
1 'polypeptide(L)'
;VPPVDAIKLFNKTLARLVLEEQIPVYAISGNHDGAERLHFGRDFFQPQGLHLSTRLEEAFEPIELEDCQIFLLPFIDPIDARIYYKDDGDKEIQGIGDALAYILEDMEKAFDPDKAHVLVTHFAVSKKDDQDGQSLRELMLSETSNTVGGLTNVTSDLFKAFDYVALGHIHTRFASPTKRVQYSGSPVAFNVKEAKRKEEKGVYIVELDATGNLSQTFHSLEVRRPILTLQAPFETLMSPEFYKEQPCQKAWFAFDIQLSSRKELEGINVRARLEEIYGTDIVEITFSRLGDVREESLTVDQHLKDLEMQSPQEIVSDFYQTVTGGEVLSERQKALVESIFEEIGRSRQ
;
A
#
# COMPACT_ATOMS: atom_id res chain seq x y z
N VAL A 1 -9.01 -13.91 -3.21
CA VAL A 1 -8.67 -15.06 -2.34
C VAL A 1 -7.19 -15.33 -2.52
N PRO A 2 -6.38 -15.40 -1.44
CA PRO A 2 -4.96 -15.69 -1.54
C PRO A 2 -4.68 -17.06 -2.17
N PRO A 3 -3.54 -17.23 -2.86
CA PRO A 3 -3.11 -18.56 -3.33
C PRO A 3 -2.94 -19.55 -2.18
N VAL A 4 -3.14 -20.83 -2.46
CA VAL A 4 -3.06 -21.89 -1.44
C VAL A 4 -1.71 -21.92 -0.70
N ASP A 5 -0.62 -21.65 -1.42
CA ASP A 5 0.72 -21.64 -0.82
C ASP A 5 0.95 -20.46 0.12
N ALA A 6 0.32 -19.30 -0.16
CA ALA A 6 0.33 -18.16 0.76
C ALA A 6 -0.43 -18.50 2.05
N ILE A 7 -1.60 -19.15 1.94
CA ILE A 7 -2.37 -19.60 3.10
C ILE A 7 -1.57 -20.60 3.94
N LYS A 8 -0.89 -21.57 3.31
CA LYS A 8 -0.02 -22.54 4.01
C LYS A 8 1.13 -21.85 4.74
N LEU A 9 1.78 -20.87 4.09
CA LEU A 9 2.87 -20.10 4.69
C LEU A 9 2.38 -19.29 5.89
N PHE A 10 1.26 -18.58 5.75
CA PHE A 10 0.63 -17.82 6.81
C PHE A 10 0.30 -18.71 8.02
N ASN A 11 -0.39 -19.82 7.79
CA ASN A 11 -0.70 -20.80 8.83
C ASN A 11 0.56 -21.34 9.54
N LYS A 12 1.60 -21.69 8.77
CA LYS A 12 2.87 -22.17 9.35
C LYS A 12 3.55 -21.08 10.20
N THR A 13 3.50 -19.82 9.75
CA THR A 13 4.10 -18.71 10.50
C THR A 13 3.38 -18.47 11.81
N LEU A 14 2.04 -18.43 11.78
CA LEU A 14 1.23 -18.29 12.99
C LEU A 14 1.44 -19.45 13.96
N ALA A 15 1.41 -20.69 13.47
CA ALA A 15 1.63 -21.87 14.30
C ALA A 15 3.01 -21.83 14.97
N ARG A 16 4.04 -21.43 14.24
CA ARG A 16 5.38 -21.28 14.81
C ARG A 16 5.43 -20.21 15.89
N LEU A 17 4.91 -19.00 15.62
CA LEU A 17 4.91 -17.91 16.60
C LEU A 17 4.14 -18.30 17.86
N VAL A 18 2.91 -18.77 17.71
CA VAL A 18 1.98 -18.94 18.81
C VAL A 18 2.20 -20.26 19.57
N LEU A 19 2.40 -21.38 18.85
CA LEU A 19 2.46 -22.71 19.47
C LEU A 19 3.89 -23.17 19.80
N GLU A 20 4.87 -22.84 18.94
CA GLU A 20 6.25 -23.28 19.14
C GLU A 20 7.05 -22.29 19.98
N GLU A 21 7.01 -21.00 19.59
CA GLU A 21 7.77 -19.93 20.26
C GLU A 21 7.00 -19.28 21.43
N GLN A 22 5.71 -19.59 21.58
CA GLN A 22 4.79 -19.05 22.60
C GLN A 22 4.74 -17.51 22.63
N ILE A 23 4.85 -16.90 21.46
CA ILE A 23 4.74 -15.45 21.27
C ILE A 23 3.28 -15.11 20.93
N PRO A 24 2.56 -14.35 21.78
CA PRO A 24 1.20 -13.94 21.47
C PRO A 24 1.18 -13.04 20.24
N VAL A 25 0.17 -13.22 19.39
CA VAL A 25 -0.02 -12.46 18.15
C VAL A 25 -1.29 -11.63 18.27
N TYR A 26 -1.15 -10.32 18.08
CA TYR A 26 -2.24 -9.35 18.07
C TYR A 26 -2.41 -8.86 16.63
N ALA A 27 -3.51 -9.19 16.00
CA ALA A 27 -3.73 -8.95 14.58
C ALA A 27 -5.11 -8.35 14.31
N ILE A 28 -5.20 -7.60 13.21
CA ILE A 28 -6.43 -7.02 12.71
C ILE A 28 -6.61 -7.34 11.22
N SER A 29 -7.84 -7.28 10.72
CA SER A 29 -8.07 -7.28 9.27
C SER A 29 -7.80 -5.90 8.67
N GLY A 30 -7.19 -5.87 7.48
CA GLY A 30 -7.01 -4.69 6.65
C GLY A 30 -8.08 -4.56 5.56
N ASN A 31 -8.00 -3.50 4.76
CA ASN A 31 -8.97 -3.18 3.71
C ASN A 31 -9.00 -4.17 2.52
N HIS A 32 -7.99 -5.01 2.37
CA HIS A 32 -7.93 -6.06 1.36
C HIS A 32 -8.36 -7.44 1.88
N ASP A 33 -8.64 -7.56 3.16
CA ASP A 33 -9.00 -8.81 3.79
C ASP A 33 -10.50 -9.09 3.72
N GLY A 34 -10.84 -10.39 3.68
CA GLY A 34 -12.21 -10.82 3.90
C GLY A 34 -12.46 -11.02 5.39
N ALA A 35 -12.89 -9.96 6.10
CA ALA A 35 -13.07 -9.93 7.54
C ALA A 35 -13.81 -11.16 8.10
N GLU A 36 -14.97 -11.50 7.53
CA GLU A 36 -15.78 -12.66 7.92
C GLU A 36 -15.06 -14.00 7.74
N ARG A 37 -14.16 -14.12 6.75
CA ARG A 37 -13.36 -15.34 6.56
C ARG A 37 -12.24 -15.47 7.58
N LEU A 38 -11.62 -14.35 7.94
CA LEU A 38 -10.59 -14.32 8.98
C LEU A 38 -11.19 -14.49 10.36
N HIS A 39 -12.42 -14.06 10.57
CA HIS A 39 -13.15 -14.23 11.83
C HIS A 39 -13.38 -15.72 12.18
N PHE A 40 -13.41 -16.58 11.16
CA PHE A 40 -13.62 -18.00 11.36
C PHE A 40 -12.57 -18.61 12.33
N GLY A 41 -13.06 -19.26 13.36
CA GLY A 41 -12.23 -19.93 14.35
C GLY A 41 -11.57 -19.01 15.40
N ARG A 42 -11.84 -17.71 15.40
CA ARG A 42 -11.26 -16.72 16.33
C ARG A 42 -11.34 -17.19 17.80
N ASP A 43 -12.49 -17.64 18.26
CA ASP A 43 -12.68 -18.07 19.64
C ASP A 43 -11.87 -19.33 20.00
N PHE A 44 -11.50 -20.14 19.02
CA PHE A 44 -10.60 -21.28 19.22
C PHE A 44 -9.12 -20.85 19.25
N PHE A 45 -8.75 -19.79 18.55
CA PHE A 45 -7.37 -19.33 18.45
C PHE A 45 -6.98 -18.41 19.60
N GLN A 46 -7.91 -17.60 20.11
CA GLN A 46 -7.66 -16.65 21.18
C GLN A 46 -7.06 -17.28 22.45
N PRO A 47 -7.56 -18.42 22.98
CA PRO A 47 -6.96 -19.09 24.14
C PRO A 47 -5.55 -19.63 23.90
N GLN A 48 -5.13 -19.74 22.63
CA GLN A 48 -3.80 -20.18 22.25
C GLN A 48 -2.82 -18.99 22.10
N GLY A 49 -3.30 -17.77 22.24
CA GLY A 49 -2.49 -16.55 22.10
C GLY A 49 -2.55 -15.88 20.71
N LEU A 50 -3.47 -16.28 19.83
CA LEU A 50 -3.76 -15.55 18.60
C LEU A 50 -5.01 -14.70 18.81
N HIS A 51 -4.81 -13.39 19.02
CA HIS A 51 -5.87 -12.40 19.15
C HIS A 51 -6.08 -11.74 17.78
N LEU A 52 -7.24 -11.96 17.18
CA LEU A 52 -7.58 -11.43 15.86
C LEU A 52 -8.88 -10.63 15.97
N SER A 53 -8.82 -9.33 15.63
CA SER A 53 -10.00 -8.48 15.53
C SER A 53 -10.32 -8.19 14.07
N THR A 54 -11.58 -8.40 13.71
CA THR A 54 -12.09 -8.25 12.33
C THR A 54 -13.40 -7.49 12.26
N ARG A 55 -14.00 -7.16 13.42
CA ARG A 55 -15.27 -6.46 13.55
C ARG A 55 -15.11 -5.26 14.47
N LEU A 56 -15.90 -4.21 14.23
CA LEU A 56 -15.85 -2.98 15.01
C LEU A 56 -16.13 -3.21 16.50
N GLU A 57 -17.09 -4.06 16.83
CA GLU A 57 -17.50 -4.35 18.20
C GLU A 57 -16.35 -4.89 19.06
N GLU A 58 -15.40 -5.58 18.46
CA GLU A 58 -14.26 -6.17 19.14
C GLU A 58 -13.21 -5.14 19.55
N ALA A 59 -13.23 -3.96 18.93
CA ALA A 59 -12.26 -2.89 19.18
C ALA A 59 -12.42 -2.20 20.54
N PHE A 60 -13.60 -2.32 21.17
CA PHE A 60 -13.89 -1.68 22.46
C PHE A 60 -13.50 -2.53 23.68
N GLU A 61 -13.07 -3.78 23.46
CA GLU A 61 -12.62 -4.68 24.50
C GLU A 61 -11.10 -4.82 24.40
N PRO A 62 -10.31 -4.08 25.23
CA PRO A 62 -8.86 -4.18 25.17
C PRO A 62 -8.36 -5.53 25.67
N ILE A 63 -7.22 -5.95 25.14
CA ILE A 63 -6.49 -7.07 25.67
C ILE A 63 -5.63 -6.58 26.84
N GLU A 64 -5.93 -7.12 28.01
CA GLU A 64 -5.28 -6.73 29.26
C GLU A 64 -3.94 -7.43 29.43
N LEU A 65 -2.86 -6.64 29.50
CA LEU A 65 -1.54 -7.09 29.94
C LEU A 65 -1.22 -6.46 31.30
N GLU A 66 -0.08 -6.83 31.90
CA GLU A 66 0.31 -6.34 33.22
C GLU A 66 0.45 -4.80 33.21
N ASP A 67 1.21 -4.26 32.26
CA ASP A 67 1.59 -2.84 32.18
C ASP A 67 0.91 -2.08 31.04
N CYS A 68 0.12 -2.74 30.19
CA CYS A 68 -0.54 -2.06 29.09
C CYS A 68 -1.86 -2.72 28.67
N GLN A 69 -2.70 -1.92 28.00
CA GLN A 69 -3.89 -2.36 27.28
C GLN A 69 -3.64 -2.29 25.77
N ILE A 70 -3.96 -3.36 25.05
CA ILE A 70 -3.85 -3.40 23.57
C ILE A 70 -5.25 -3.38 22.96
N PHE A 71 -5.54 -2.33 22.20
CA PHE A 71 -6.78 -2.17 21.45
C PHE A 71 -6.56 -2.59 20.00
N LEU A 72 -7.45 -3.42 19.46
CA LEU A 72 -7.38 -3.93 18.09
C LEU A 72 -8.55 -3.37 17.26
N LEU A 73 -8.32 -2.26 16.54
CA LEU A 73 -9.29 -1.66 15.65
C LEU A 73 -9.03 -2.09 14.20
N PRO A 74 -9.84 -3.01 13.63
CA PRO A 74 -9.68 -3.43 12.24
C PRO A 74 -10.01 -2.29 11.27
N PHE A 75 -9.67 -2.47 9.98
CA PHE A 75 -10.19 -1.57 8.95
C PHE A 75 -11.71 -1.64 8.89
N ILE A 76 -12.32 -0.48 8.86
CA ILE A 76 -13.77 -0.30 8.69
C ILE A 76 -14.04 0.75 7.63
N ASP A 77 -15.18 0.63 6.97
CA ASP A 77 -15.77 1.70 6.17
C ASP A 77 -16.67 2.60 7.04
N PRO A 78 -16.90 3.87 6.68
CA PRO A 78 -17.82 4.75 7.42
C PRO A 78 -19.22 4.17 7.60
N ILE A 79 -19.64 3.27 6.70
CA ILE A 79 -20.93 2.60 6.79
C ILE A 79 -21.01 1.65 7.99
N ASP A 80 -19.90 0.98 8.34
CA ASP A 80 -19.85 0.07 9.48
C ASP A 80 -20.09 0.84 10.78
N ALA A 81 -19.45 2.01 10.92
CA ALA A 81 -19.68 2.89 12.06
C ALA A 81 -21.12 3.44 12.10
N ARG A 82 -21.71 3.82 10.95
CA ARG A 82 -23.13 4.24 10.90
C ARG A 82 -24.07 3.12 11.32
N ILE A 83 -23.78 1.89 10.95
CA ILE A 83 -24.58 0.72 11.36
C ILE A 83 -24.43 0.48 12.86
N TYR A 84 -23.22 0.57 13.39
CA TYR A 84 -22.93 0.37 14.80
C TYR A 84 -23.62 1.43 15.67
N TYR A 85 -23.54 2.70 15.29
CA TYR A 85 -24.10 3.84 16.02
C TYR A 85 -25.52 4.23 15.58
N LYS A 86 -26.23 3.39 14.82
CA LYS A 86 -27.56 3.70 14.23
C LYS A 86 -28.60 4.17 15.23
N ASP A 87 -28.51 3.70 16.47
CA ASP A 87 -29.47 4.02 17.54
C ASP A 87 -29.01 5.24 18.39
N ASP A 88 -27.83 5.79 18.13
CA ASP A 88 -27.27 6.99 18.74
C ASP A 88 -27.50 8.18 17.78
N GLY A 89 -28.68 8.77 17.88
CA GLY A 89 -29.16 9.80 16.96
C GLY A 89 -28.37 11.12 16.96
N ASP A 90 -27.45 11.31 17.90
CA ASP A 90 -26.61 12.50 18.02
C ASP A 90 -25.28 12.36 17.25
N LYS A 91 -24.94 11.15 16.77
CA LYS A 91 -23.70 10.89 16.02
C LYS A 91 -23.90 11.04 14.52
N GLU A 92 -23.48 12.18 13.97
CA GLU A 92 -23.47 12.40 12.52
C GLU A 92 -22.11 11.95 11.93
N ILE A 93 -22.11 10.88 11.14
CA ILE A 93 -20.90 10.30 10.51
C ILE A 93 -20.96 10.59 9.02
N GLN A 94 -20.20 11.58 8.55
CA GLN A 94 -20.07 11.90 7.12
C GLN A 94 -18.94 11.12 6.45
N GLY A 95 -17.82 10.92 7.16
CA GLY A 95 -16.63 10.27 6.65
C GLY A 95 -15.90 9.42 7.69
N ILE A 96 -14.74 8.89 7.29
CA ILE A 96 -13.92 8.04 8.17
C ILE A 96 -13.35 8.83 9.36
N GLY A 97 -13.08 10.13 9.19
CA GLY A 97 -12.60 10.99 10.27
C GLY A 97 -13.60 11.10 11.41
N ASP A 98 -14.90 11.32 11.09
CA ASP A 98 -15.98 11.38 12.09
C ASP A 98 -16.17 10.02 12.76
N ALA A 99 -16.16 8.94 11.96
CA ALA A 99 -16.28 7.59 12.46
C ALA A 99 -15.18 7.28 13.49
N LEU A 100 -13.93 7.55 13.15
CA LEU A 100 -12.80 7.29 14.03
C LEU A 100 -12.84 8.18 15.27
N ALA A 101 -13.27 9.44 15.17
CA ALA A 101 -13.40 10.31 16.34
C ALA A 101 -14.33 9.72 17.40
N TYR A 102 -15.52 9.24 17.00
CA TYR A 102 -16.46 8.59 17.92
C TYR A 102 -15.96 7.25 18.46
N ILE A 103 -15.34 6.44 17.60
CA ILE A 103 -14.80 5.14 18.00
C ILE A 103 -13.68 5.31 19.04
N LEU A 104 -12.74 6.21 18.79
CA LEU A 104 -11.61 6.43 19.70
C LEU A 104 -12.09 7.03 21.03
N GLU A 105 -13.07 7.94 21.03
CA GLU A 105 -13.70 8.46 22.25
C GLU A 105 -14.37 7.35 23.06
N ASP A 106 -15.03 6.41 22.40
CA ASP A 106 -15.67 5.27 23.09
C ASP A 106 -14.61 4.28 23.62
N MET A 107 -13.50 4.08 22.91
CA MET A 107 -12.37 3.26 23.38
C MET A 107 -11.70 3.86 24.62
N GLU A 108 -11.55 5.19 24.67
CA GLU A 108 -10.96 5.90 25.83
C GLU A 108 -11.73 5.65 27.13
N LYS A 109 -13.03 5.30 27.07
CA LYS A 109 -13.85 4.97 28.27
C LYS A 109 -13.42 3.66 28.94
N ALA A 110 -12.69 2.80 28.22
CA ALA A 110 -12.16 1.53 28.73
C ALA A 110 -10.69 1.65 29.17
N PHE A 111 -10.10 2.84 29.19
CA PHE A 111 -8.71 3.05 29.60
C PHE A 111 -8.55 2.82 31.10
N ASP A 112 -7.55 2.01 31.45
CA ASP A 112 -7.02 1.88 32.78
C ASP A 112 -5.93 2.95 32.97
N PRO A 113 -6.12 3.93 33.88
CA PRO A 113 -5.19 5.04 34.03
C PRO A 113 -3.79 4.63 34.53
N ASP A 114 -3.66 3.42 35.06
CA ASP A 114 -2.39 2.89 35.57
C ASP A 114 -1.59 2.11 34.49
N LYS A 115 -2.13 2.02 33.25
CA LYS A 115 -1.53 1.27 32.15
C LYS A 115 -1.23 2.13 30.94
N ALA A 116 -0.26 1.72 30.15
CA ALA A 116 -0.04 2.28 28.83
C ALA A 116 -1.09 1.78 27.81
N HIS A 117 -1.46 2.62 26.84
CA HIS A 117 -2.51 2.32 25.86
C HIS A 117 -1.89 2.18 24.46
N VAL A 118 -2.00 0.98 23.89
CA VAL A 118 -1.51 0.65 22.55
C VAL A 118 -2.69 0.41 21.63
N LEU A 119 -2.70 1.08 20.47
CA LEU A 119 -3.67 0.84 19.42
C LEU A 119 -3.00 0.17 18.21
N VAL A 120 -3.61 -0.91 17.71
CA VAL A 120 -3.27 -1.51 16.42
C VAL A 120 -4.40 -1.20 15.46
N THR A 121 -4.11 -0.54 14.33
CA THR A 121 -5.16 -0.15 13.37
C THR A 121 -4.64 -0.05 11.93
N HIS A 122 -5.56 0.16 10.95
CA HIS A 122 -5.24 0.07 9.52
C HIS A 122 -5.92 1.19 8.73
N PHE A 123 -5.35 2.40 8.78
CA PHE A 123 -5.87 3.59 8.09
C PHE A 123 -4.75 4.44 7.49
N ALA A 124 -5.13 5.29 6.52
CA ALA A 124 -4.26 6.34 6.02
C ALA A 124 -4.24 7.50 7.01
N VAL A 125 -3.08 7.72 7.65
CA VAL A 125 -2.90 8.74 8.69
C VAL A 125 -1.78 9.69 8.28
N SER A 126 -2.11 10.98 8.15
CA SER A 126 -1.16 12.04 7.81
C SER A 126 -0.63 12.76 9.05
N LYS A 127 0.44 13.54 8.84
CA LYS A 127 0.92 14.49 9.86
C LYS A 127 -0.12 15.59 10.07
N LYS A 128 -0.12 16.20 11.24
CA LYS A 128 -1.00 17.31 11.59
C LYS A 128 -0.91 18.49 10.61
N ASP A 129 0.32 18.81 10.18
CA ASP A 129 0.59 19.98 9.32
C ASP A 129 0.35 19.68 7.81
N ASP A 130 0.12 18.42 7.44
CA ASP A 130 -0.25 17.99 6.10
C ASP A 130 -1.79 17.96 5.98
N GLN A 131 -2.41 19.15 6.09
CA GLN A 131 -3.88 19.28 6.11
C GLN A 131 -4.54 18.78 4.83
N ASP A 132 -3.84 18.85 3.70
CA ASP A 132 -4.35 18.34 2.43
C ASP A 132 -3.99 16.87 2.18
N GLY A 133 -3.12 16.28 3.01
CA GLY A 133 -2.67 14.89 2.88
C GLY A 133 -1.99 14.57 1.54
N GLN A 134 -1.43 15.60 0.88
CA GLN A 134 -0.93 15.48 -0.48
C GLN A 134 0.21 14.48 -0.60
N SER A 135 1.19 14.53 0.31
CA SER A 135 2.31 13.58 0.33
C SER A 135 1.85 12.14 0.59
N LEU A 136 0.84 11.96 1.44
CA LEU A 136 0.25 10.66 1.71
C LEU A 136 -0.58 10.14 0.53
N ARG A 137 -1.34 11.03 -0.14
CA ARG A 137 -2.09 10.69 -1.37
C ARG A 137 -1.18 10.20 -2.48
N GLU A 138 -0.04 10.86 -2.70
CA GLU A 138 0.96 10.44 -3.69
C GLU A 138 1.50 9.04 -3.38
N LEU A 139 1.78 8.74 -2.10
CA LEU A 139 2.19 7.42 -1.66
C LEU A 139 1.09 6.38 -1.87
N MET A 140 -0.14 6.67 -1.49
CA MET A 140 -1.28 5.77 -1.69
C MET A 140 -1.53 5.46 -3.17
N LEU A 141 -1.49 6.47 -4.04
CA LEU A 141 -1.62 6.29 -5.49
C LEU A 141 -0.46 5.48 -6.09
N SER A 142 0.71 5.53 -5.48
CA SER A 142 1.86 4.72 -5.90
C SER A 142 1.77 3.26 -5.46
N GLU A 143 1.05 2.98 -4.38
CA GLU A 143 0.96 1.65 -3.75
C GLU A 143 -0.26 0.85 -4.21
N THR A 144 -1.37 1.53 -4.51
CA THR A 144 -2.61 0.87 -4.94
C THR A 144 -3.03 1.34 -6.33
N SER A 145 -3.27 0.40 -7.24
CA SER A 145 -3.89 0.67 -8.54
C SER A 145 -5.41 0.87 -8.45
N ASN A 146 -6.02 0.59 -7.30
CA ASN A 146 -7.45 0.73 -7.05
C ASN A 146 -7.67 1.41 -5.72
N THR A 147 -8.31 2.57 -5.74
CA THR A 147 -8.78 3.32 -4.57
C THR A 147 -10.04 2.67 -3.99
N VAL A 148 -9.91 1.48 -3.42
CA VAL A 148 -11.00 0.88 -2.65
C VAL A 148 -10.98 1.51 -1.26
N GLY A 149 -12.02 2.25 -0.90
CA GLY A 149 -12.17 2.91 0.40
C GLY A 149 -11.92 4.43 0.42
N GLY A 150 -11.70 5.06 -0.76
CA GLY A 150 -11.51 6.52 -0.88
C GLY A 150 -10.13 7.01 -0.42
N LEU A 151 -9.68 8.15 -0.99
CA LEU A 151 -8.45 8.85 -0.62
C LEU A 151 -8.61 9.66 0.69
N THR A 152 -9.47 9.23 1.60
CA THR A 152 -9.75 9.97 2.83
C THR A 152 -8.72 9.58 3.88
N ASN A 153 -7.80 10.49 4.16
CA ASN A 153 -6.86 10.37 5.26
C ASN A 153 -7.37 11.08 6.51
N VAL A 154 -6.89 10.64 7.65
CA VAL A 154 -7.13 11.28 8.94
C VAL A 154 -5.81 11.82 9.50
N THR A 155 -5.88 12.79 10.41
CA THR A 155 -4.68 13.36 11.01
C THR A 155 -4.26 12.60 12.26
N SER A 156 -2.96 12.57 12.55
CA SER A 156 -2.40 11.88 13.71
C SER A 156 -2.90 12.40 15.07
N ASP A 157 -3.49 13.60 15.09
CA ASP A 157 -4.06 14.19 16.32
C ASP A 157 -5.24 13.39 16.88
N LEU A 158 -5.95 12.64 16.05
CA LEU A 158 -7.06 11.79 16.52
C LEU A 158 -6.58 10.72 17.50
N PHE A 159 -5.32 10.32 17.42
CA PHE A 159 -4.75 9.22 18.19
C PHE A 159 -3.98 9.67 19.44
N LYS A 160 -4.09 10.94 19.83
CA LYS A 160 -3.28 11.56 20.90
C LYS A 160 -3.44 10.92 22.29
N ALA A 161 -4.56 10.23 22.52
CA ALA A 161 -4.85 9.57 23.79
C ALA A 161 -4.07 8.26 23.98
N PHE A 162 -3.55 7.68 22.89
CA PHE A 162 -2.78 6.46 22.91
C PHE A 162 -1.28 6.73 23.06
N ASP A 163 -0.59 5.91 23.84
CA ASP A 163 0.86 5.98 24.04
C ASP A 163 1.64 5.49 22.81
N TYR A 164 1.08 4.50 22.10
CA TYR A 164 1.62 4.02 20.85
C TYR A 164 0.51 3.54 19.91
N VAL A 165 0.64 3.87 18.62
CA VAL A 165 -0.27 3.44 17.56
C VAL A 165 0.52 2.74 16.46
N ALA A 166 0.30 1.43 16.34
CA ALA A 166 0.84 0.59 15.28
C ALA A 166 -0.08 0.63 14.07
N LEU A 167 0.37 1.26 12.98
CA LEU A 167 -0.39 1.46 11.76
C LEU A 167 -0.05 0.41 10.69
N GLY A 168 -1.09 -0.17 10.08
CA GLY A 168 -1.03 -0.82 8.77
C GLY A 168 -1.52 0.11 7.65
N HIS A 169 -1.70 -0.40 6.45
CA HIS A 169 -2.19 0.23 5.23
C HIS A 169 -1.09 0.78 4.31
N ILE A 170 -0.20 1.65 4.79
CA ILE A 170 0.88 2.22 3.98
C ILE A 170 2.12 1.33 4.05
N HIS A 171 2.67 0.96 2.87
CA HIS A 171 3.75 -0.01 2.76
C HIS A 171 5.14 0.56 3.01
N THR A 172 5.27 1.89 3.20
CA THR A 172 6.53 2.52 3.58
C THR A 172 6.50 3.03 5.01
N ARG A 173 7.53 2.68 5.80
CA ARG A 173 7.70 3.19 7.17
C ARG A 173 7.96 4.70 7.23
N PHE A 174 8.44 5.29 6.14
CA PHE A 174 8.76 6.73 6.07
C PHE A 174 7.51 7.62 5.99
N ALA A 175 6.33 7.04 5.74
CA ALA A 175 5.05 7.74 5.82
C ALA A 175 4.57 7.96 7.26
N SER A 176 5.27 7.43 8.27
CA SER A 176 4.86 7.54 9.68
C SER A 176 4.71 8.99 10.11
N PRO A 177 3.53 9.39 10.65
CA PRO A 177 3.30 10.76 11.10
C PRO A 177 4.24 11.19 12.22
N THR A 178 4.39 10.33 13.23
CA THR A 178 5.24 10.59 14.40
C THR A 178 5.91 9.28 14.86
N LYS A 179 6.77 9.35 15.88
CA LYS A 179 7.31 8.14 16.51
C LYS A 179 6.25 7.35 17.29
N ARG A 180 5.18 8.00 17.76
CA ARG A 180 4.09 7.35 18.49
C ARG A 180 3.00 6.80 17.58
N VAL A 181 2.85 7.34 16.39
CA VAL A 181 1.87 6.92 15.38
C VAL A 181 2.65 6.48 14.15
N GLN A 182 2.84 5.17 13.99
CA GLN A 182 3.89 4.65 13.14
C GLN A 182 3.46 3.49 12.26
N TYR A 183 3.85 3.57 10.98
CA TYR A 183 3.81 2.46 10.04
C TYR A 183 5.07 1.60 10.16
N SER A 184 4.93 0.30 10.27
CA SER A 184 6.07 -0.61 10.07
C SER A 184 6.41 -0.80 8.59
N GLY A 185 5.47 -0.50 7.73
CA GLY A 185 5.54 -0.78 6.30
C GLY A 185 5.27 -2.26 5.98
N SER A 186 5.46 -2.62 4.72
CA SER A 186 5.36 -4.01 4.29
C SER A 186 6.65 -4.78 4.57
N PRO A 187 6.59 -6.09 4.88
CA PRO A 187 7.78 -6.90 5.15
C PRO A 187 8.62 -7.18 3.89
N VAL A 188 8.03 -7.04 2.72
CA VAL A 188 8.67 -7.19 1.39
C VAL A 188 8.08 -6.17 0.43
N ALA A 189 8.76 -5.88 -0.68
CA ALA A 189 8.15 -5.12 -1.77
C ALA A 189 7.10 -5.97 -2.48
N PHE A 190 5.86 -5.52 -2.53
CA PHE A 190 4.74 -6.21 -3.17
C PHE A 190 4.63 -5.95 -4.66
N ASN A 191 5.23 -4.89 -5.14
CA ASN A 191 5.15 -4.48 -6.55
C ASN A 191 6.45 -3.79 -7.00
N VAL A 192 6.55 -3.56 -8.31
CA VAL A 192 7.73 -2.94 -8.93
C VAL A 192 7.94 -1.50 -8.47
N LYS A 193 6.86 -0.74 -8.22
CA LYS A 193 6.97 0.65 -7.74
C LYS A 193 7.63 0.71 -6.36
N GLU A 194 7.24 -0.19 -5.45
CA GLU A 194 7.88 -0.30 -4.14
C GLU A 194 9.34 -0.75 -4.26
N ALA A 195 9.64 -1.73 -5.13
CA ALA A 195 10.99 -2.21 -5.36
C ALA A 195 11.93 -1.10 -5.89
N LYS A 196 11.42 -0.19 -6.73
CA LYS A 196 12.16 0.97 -7.25
C LYS A 196 12.61 1.93 -6.15
N ARG A 197 11.88 2.04 -5.04
CA ARG A 197 12.26 2.90 -3.91
C ARG A 197 13.51 2.41 -3.18
N LYS A 198 13.88 1.14 -3.33
CA LYS A 198 15.04 0.52 -2.66
C LYS A 198 15.05 0.70 -1.14
N GLU A 199 13.87 0.79 -0.53
CA GLU A 199 13.72 0.87 0.91
C GLU A 199 14.05 -0.46 1.58
N GLU A 200 14.78 -0.41 2.69
CA GLU A 200 14.89 -1.57 3.57
C GLU A 200 13.53 -1.91 4.17
N LYS A 201 13.10 -3.13 3.95
CA LYS A 201 11.88 -3.70 4.52
C LYS A 201 12.17 -4.44 5.82
N GLY A 202 11.25 -4.36 6.77
CA GLY A 202 11.51 -4.94 8.08
C GLY A 202 10.38 -4.75 9.07
N VAL A 203 10.73 -4.85 10.35
CA VAL A 203 9.81 -4.70 11.46
C VAL A 203 10.40 -3.76 12.51
N TYR A 204 9.53 -3.14 13.32
CA TYR A 204 9.97 -2.41 14.52
C TYR A 204 9.85 -3.32 15.75
N ILE A 205 10.88 -3.28 16.60
CA ILE A 205 10.77 -3.67 18.00
C ILE A 205 10.49 -2.39 18.77
N VAL A 206 9.38 -2.39 19.48
CA VAL A 206 8.90 -1.25 20.26
C VAL A 206 8.88 -1.65 21.72
N GLU A 207 9.52 -0.86 22.56
CA GLU A 207 9.51 -0.99 24.01
C GLU A 207 8.74 0.19 24.59
N LEU A 208 7.70 -0.09 25.34
CA LEU A 208 6.84 0.88 25.99
C LEU A 208 6.73 0.51 27.45
N ASP A 209 7.13 1.43 28.34
CA ASP A 209 6.94 1.22 29.78
C ASP A 209 5.59 1.77 30.28
N ALA A 210 5.20 1.41 31.50
CA ALA A 210 3.94 1.83 32.12
C ALA A 210 3.81 3.36 32.28
N THR A 211 4.92 4.11 32.16
CA THR A 211 4.93 5.58 32.21
C THR A 211 4.85 6.23 30.83
N GLY A 212 4.68 5.43 29.77
CA GLY A 212 4.58 5.90 28.38
C GLY A 212 5.92 6.29 27.74
N ASN A 213 7.07 5.88 28.31
CA ASN A 213 8.37 6.07 27.64
C ASN A 213 8.50 5.05 26.51
N LEU A 214 8.83 5.55 25.33
CA LEU A 214 8.88 4.80 24.09
C LEU A 214 10.30 4.71 23.54
N SER A 215 10.78 3.48 23.30
CA SER A 215 11.97 3.23 22.49
C SER A 215 11.61 2.36 21.28
N GLN A 216 12.32 2.56 20.16
CA GLN A 216 12.03 1.87 18.91
C GLN A 216 13.31 1.53 18.17
N THR A 217 13.40 0.29 17.72
CA THR A 217 14.51 -0.18 16.88
C THR A 217 13.96 -0.85 15.64
N PHE A 218 14.41 -0.39 14.47
CA PHE A 218 14.05 -1.04 13.20
C PHE A 218 15.00 -2.21 12.93
N HIS A 219 14.42 -3.35 12.58
CA HIS A 219 15.15 -4.54 12.15
C HIS A 219 14.80 -4.86 10.71
N SER A 220 15.80 -4.76 9.83
CA SER A 220 15.63 -5.14 8.42
C SER A 220 15.47 -6.65 8.28
N LEU A 221 14.61 -7.06 7.36
CA LEU A 221 14.39 -8.46 7.01
C LEU A 221 15.11 -8.79 5.71
N GLU A 222 15.84 -9.91 5.71
CA GLU A 222 16.43 -10.43 4.48
C GLU A 222 15.33 -11.05 3.61
N VAL A 223 15.15 -10.49 2.41
CA VAL A 223 14.16 -10.96 1.46
C VAL A 223 14.74 -12.14 0.68
N ARG A 224 14.15 -13.32 0.85
CA ARG A 224 14.60 -14.56 0.18
C ARG A 224 14.64 -14.41 -1.34
N ARG A 225 13.70 -13.65 -1.92
CA ARG A 225 13.57 -13.48 -3.37
C ARG A 225 13.07 -12.06 -3.67
N PRO A 226 13.99 -11.09 -3.81
CA PRO A 226 13.62 -9.69 -4.02
C PRO A 226 13.10 -9.45 -5.44
N ILE A 227 12.35 -8.37 -5.63
CA ILE A 227 12.07 -7.80 -6.94
C ILE A 227 13.23 -6.85 -7.28
N LEU A 228 13.97 -7.16 -8.33
CA LEU A 228 15.05 -6.32 -8.84
C LEU A 228 14.60 -5.56 -10.07
N THR A 229 14.85 -4.25 -10.07
CA THR A 229 14.54 -3.37 -11.19
C THR A 229 15.85 -3.05 -11.95
N LEU A 230 15.90 -3.46 -13.21
CA LEU A 230 17.06 -3.24 -14.07
C LEU A 230 16.70 -2.27 -15.20
N GLN A 231 17.44 -1.16 -15.28
CA GLN A 231 17.25 -0.15 -16.31
C GLN A 231 18.53 -0.04 -17.14
N ALA A 232 18.47 -0.44 -18.40
CA ALA A 232 19.61 -0.36 -19.32
C ALA A 232 19.15 -0.58 -20.78
N PRO A 233 20.00 -0.26 -21.79
CA PRO A 233 19.80 -0.70 -23.16
C PRO A 233 19.71 -2.22 -23.27
N PHE A 234 18.92 -2.72 -24.25
CA PHE A 234 18.70 -4.16 -24.42
C PHE A 234 20.01 -4.94 -24.60
N GLU A 235 20.94 -4.42 -25.37
CA GLU A 235 22.26 -5.05 -25.60
C GLU A 235 23.07 -5.18 -24.29
N THR A 236 22.98 -4.16 -23.40
CA THR A 236 23.63 -4.19 -22.10
C THR A 236 23.02 -5.27 -21.21
N LEU A 237 21.69 -5.37 -21.16
CA LEU A 237 20.99 -6.41 -20.39
C LEU A 237 21.36 -7.82 -20.88
N MET A 238 21.68 -7.98 -22.15
CA MET A 238 22.08 -9.25 -22.77
C MET A 238 23.57 -9.54 -22.66
N SER A 239 24.41 -8.56 -22.20
CA SER A 239 25.84 -8.74 -22.15
C SER A 239 26.30 -9.61 -20.98
N PRO A 240 27.26 -10.55 -21.17
CA PRO A 240 27.76 -11.39 -20.09
C PRO A 240 28.42 -10.62 -18.95
N GLU A 241 28.99 -9.47 -19.19
CA GLU A 241 29.61 -8.59 -18.20
C GLU A 241 28.55 -8.06 -17.24
N PHE A 242 27.35 -7.75 -17.75
CA PHE A 242 26.25 -7.20 -16.95
C PHE A 242 25.47 -8.29 -16.21
N TYR A 243 24.99 -9.32 -16.94
CA TYR A 243 24.07 -10.29 -16.31
C TYR A 243 24.75 -11.24 -15.32
N LYS A 244 26.05 -11.49 -15.43
CA LYS A 244 26.76 -12.35 -14.46
C LYS A 244 26.85 -11.74 -13.07
N GLU A 245 26.72 -10.42 -12.96
CA GLU A 245 26.68 -9.71 -11.69
C GLU A 245 25.28 -9.75 -11.04
N GLN A 246 24.27 -10.18 -11.79
CA GLN A 246 22.90 -10.24 -11.30
C GLN A 246 22.60 -11.61 -10.66
N PRO A 247 21.72 -11.66 -9.61
CA PRO A 247 21.31 -12.92 -8.99
C PRO A 247 20.25 -13.63 -9.83
N CYS A 248 20.62 -13.99 -11.08
CA CYS A 248 19.73 -14.68 -12.01
C CYS A 248 19.09 -15.90 -11.37
N GLN A 249 17.79 -16.15 -11.61
CA GLN A 249 16.98 -17.23 -11.06
C GLN A 249 16.76 -17.17 -9.53
N LYS A 250 17.30 -16.17 -8.82
CA LYS A 250 17.12 -15.97 -7.37
C LYS A 250 16.31 -14.72 -7.01
N ALA A 251 15.84 -13.98 -8.01
CA ALA A 251 15.06 -12.76 -7.87
C ALA A 251 13.87 -12.75 -8.83
N TRP A 252 12.92 -11.87 -8.58
CA TRP A 252 11.93 -11.44 -9.55
C TRP A 252 12.52 -10.25 -10.31
N PHE A 253 12.39 -10.19 -11.63
CA PHE A 253 12.95 -9.12 -12.42
C PHE A 253 11.88 -8.22 -13.04
N ALA A 254 12.12 -6.92 -12.94
CA ALA A 254 11.42 -5.90 -13.72
C ALA A 254 12.42 -5.14 -14.57
N PHE A 255 12.18 -5.07 -15.87
CA PHE A 255 13.08 -4.42 -16.82
C PHE A 255 12.49 -3.10 -17.32
N ASP A 256 13.29 -2.06 -17.35
CA ASP A 256 13.03 -0.84 -18.10
C ASP A 256 14.08 -0.73 -19.21
N ILE A 257 13.68 -1.14 -20.41
CA ILE A 257 14.59 -1.23 -21.56
C ILE A 257 14.70 0.14 -22.21
N GLN A 258 15.91 0.69 -22.17
CA GLN A 258 16.21 1.99 -22.77
C GLN A 258 16.45 1.83 -24.27
N LEU A 259 15.72 2.60 -25.09
CA LEU A 259 15.78 2.55 -26.55
C LEU A 259 16.06 3.94 -27.13
N SER A 260 16.93 4.01 -28.13
CA SER A 260 17.03 5.19 -29.00
C SER A 260 15.92 5.20 -30.05
N SER A 261 15.50 4.00 -30.50
CA SER A 261 14.39 3.80 -31.43
C SER A 261 13.73 2.44 -31.21
N ARG A 262 12.41 2.36 -31.37
CA ARG A 262 11.67 1.07 -31.34
C ARG A 262 12.12 0.07 -32.38
N LYS A 263 12.76 0.54 -33.48
CA LYS A 263 13.29 -0.32 -34.55
C LYS A 263 14.42 -1.23 -34.07
N GLU A 264 15.09 -0.87 -32.95
CA GLU A 264 16.18 -1.69 -32.37
C GLU A 264 15.69 -3.08 -31.92
N LEU A 265 14.41 -3.24 -31.64
CA LEU A 265 13.82 -4.50 -31.19
C LEU A 265 12.94 -5.18 -32.26
N GLU A 266 12.98 -4.68 -33.51
CA GLU A 266 12.16 -5.23 -34.59
C GLU A 266 12.55 -6.69 -34.85
N GLY A 267 11.56 -7.59 -34.80
CA GLY A 267 11.76 -9.04 -34.97
C GLY A 267 12.34 -9.77 -33.76
N ILE A 268 12.58 -9.08 -32.62
CA ILE A 268 13.12 -9.68 -31.40
C ILE A 268 11.98 -10.01 -30.43
N ASN A 269 11.90 -11.27 -30.01
CA ASN A 269 11.08 -11.62 -28.84
C ASN A 269 11.84 -11.28 -27.56
N VAL A 270 11.66 -10.05 -27.09
CA VAL A 270 12.38 -9.48 -25.93
C VAL A 270 12.21 -10.34 -24.68
N ARG A 271 10.97 -10.76 -24.37
CA ARG A 271 10.70 -11.57 -23.18
C ARG A 271 11.45 -12.89 -23.24
N ALA A 272 11.36 -13.63 -24.34
CA ALA A 272 12.02 -14.92 -24.48
C ALA A 272 13.55 -14.78 -24.34
N ARG A 273 14.14 -13.72 -24.90
CA ARG A 273 15.58 -13.48 -24.80
C ARG A 273 16.02 -13.16 -23.36
N LEU A 274 15.23 -12.39 -22.63
CA LEU A 274 15.51 -12.13 -21.22
C LEU A 274 15.32 -13.38 -20.36
N GLU A 275 14.27 -14.19 -20.62
CA GLU A 275 14.02 -15.44 -19.91
C GLU A 275 15.14 -16.47 -20.05
N GLU A 276 15.84 -16.51 -21.20
CA GLU A 276 17.01 -17.38 -21.41
C GLU A 276 18.15 -17.10 -20.42
N ILE A 277 18.29 -15.83 -19.96
CA ILE A 277 19.37 -15.37 -19.09
C ILE A 277 18.90 -15.27 -17.63
N TYR A 278 17.80 -14.56 -17.39
CA TYR A 278 17.35 -14.18 -16.05
C TYR A 278 16.36 -15.17 -15.45
N GLY A 279 15.85 -16.10 -16.26
CA GLY A 279 14.80 -17.06 -15.85
C GLY A 279 13.39 -16.52 -16.12
N THR A 280 12.39 -17.37 -15.84
CA THR A 280 10.97 -17.10 -16.17
C THR A 280 10.28 -16.12 -15.24
N ASP A 281 10.95 -15.69 -14.16
CA ASP A 281 10.35 -14.85 -13.12
C ASP A 281 10.46 -13.35 -13.45
N ILE A 282 10.01 -12.98 -14.66
CA ILE A 282 9.93 -11.60 -15.13
C ILE A 282 8.54 -11.06 -14.86
N VAL A 283 8.46 -10.10 -13.94
CA VAL A 283 7.19 -9.50 -13.48
C VAL A 283 6.74 -8.33 -14.35
N GLU A 284 7.70 -7.56 -14.91
CA GLU A 284 7.38 -6.39 -15.73
C GLU A 284 8.46 -6.15 -16.80
N ILE A 285 8.06 -5.71 -17.97
CA ILE A 285 8.94 -5.17 -19.01
C ILE A 285 8.35 -3.85 -19.50
N THR A 286 9.07 -2.77 -19.28
CA THR A 286 8.73 -1.43 -19.75
C THR A 286 9.82 -0.93 -20.71
N PHE A 287 9.47 0.11 -21.49
CA PHE A 287 10.38 0.72 -22.44
C PHE A 287 10.46 2.21 -22.18
N SER A 288 11.67 2.74 -22.10
CA SER A 288 11.95 4.17 -21.94
C SER A 288 12.89 4.67 -23.04
N ARG A 289 12.96 5.97 -23.23
CA ARG A 289 13.88 6.56 -24.22
C ARG A 289 15.29 6.65 -23.62
N LEU A 290 16.31 6.34 -24.41
CA LEU A 290 17.69 6.50 -23.98
C LEU A 290 17.99 7.98 -23.71
N GLY A 291 18.39 8.30 -22.47
CA GLY A 291 18.65 9.68 -22.04
C GLY A 291 17.48 10.39 -21.36
N ASP A 292 16.26 9.83 -21.37
CA ASP A 292 15.19 10.28 -20.51
C ASP A 292 15.51 9.87 -19.06
N VAL A 293 16.16 10.75 -18.34
CA VAL A 293 16.09 10.73 -16.88
C VAL A 293 14.66 11.17 -16.56
N ARG A 294 13.76 10.22 -16.37
CA ARG A 294 12.46 10.53 -15.75
C ARG A 294 12.78 11.03 -14.34
N GLU A 295 12.87 12.33 -14.17
CA GLU A 295 12.64 12.93 -12.86
C GLU A 295 11.24 12.47 -12.44
N GLU A 296 11.16 11.70 -11.39
CA GLU A 296 9.89 11.26 -10.76
C GLU A 296 9.16 12.45 -10.08
N SER A 297 9.21 13.63 -10.67
CA SER A 297 8.63 14.85 -10.08
C SER A 297 7.84 15.71 -11.04
N LEU A 298 6.81 15.11 -11.66
CA LEU A 298 5.59 15.88 -11.88
C LEU A 298 4.59 15.27 -10.90
N THR A 299 4.22 16.03 -9.91
CA THR A 299 3.23 15.63 -8.93
C THR A 299 1.98 15.18 -9.68
N VAL A 300 1.40 14.05 -9.28
CA VAL A 300 0.17 13.50 -9.88
C VAL A 300 -0.93 14.57 -9.94
N ASP A 301 -0.92 15.52 -9.01
CA ASP A 301 -1.83 16.68 -8.95
C ASP A 301 -1.59 17.68 -10.08
N GLN A 302 -0.35 17.92 -10.52
CA GLN A 302 -0.09 18.77 -11.69
C GLN A 302 -0.56 18.06 -12.96
N HIS A 303 -0.32 16.76 -13.06
CA HIS A 303 -0.80 15.98 -14.22
C HIS A 303 -2.33 15.88 -14.25
N LEU A 304 -2.98 15.72 -13.10
CA LEU A 304 -4.45 15.71 -13.01
C LEU A 304 -5.05 17.09 -13.30
N LYS A 305 -4.46 18.17 -12.77
CA LYS A 305 -4.89 19.55 -13.09
C LYS A 305 -4.67 19.91 -14.56
N ASP A 306 -3.57 19.45 -15.14
CA ASP A 306 -3.30 19.64 -16.57
C ASP A 306 -4.30 18.82 -17.41
N LEU A 307 -4.65 17.59 -16.99
CA LEU A 307 -5.68 16.77 -17.64
C LEU A 307 -7.09 17.35 -17.48
N GLU A 308 -7.42 17.93 -16.33
CA GLU A 308 -8.71 18.61 -16.11
C GLU A 308 -8.86 19.90 -16.95
N MET A 309 -7.75 20.53 -17.32
CA MET A 309 -7.72 21.74 -18.17
C MET A 309 -7.66 21.41 -19.66
N GLN A 310 -7.32 20.18 -20.03
CA GLN A 310 -7.24 19.73 -21.43
C GLN A 310 -8.59 19.26 -21.98
N SER A 311 -8.83 19.51 -23.25
CA SER A 311 -9.98 18.91 -23.92
C SER A 311 -9.77 17.41 -24.10
N PRO A 312 -10.85 16.60 -24.17
CA PRO A 312 -10.73 15.17 -24.44
C PRO A 312 -9.92 14.83 -25.70
N GLN A 313 -9.95 15.70 -26.71
CA GLN A 313 -9.19 15.56 -27.96
C GLN A 313 -7.68 15.76 -27.71
N GLU A 314 -7.31 16.72 -26.88
CA GLU A 314 -5.91 16.95 -26.48
C GLU A 314 -5.36 15.77 -25.69
N ILE A 315 -6.12 15.24 -24.74
CA ILE A 315 -5.75 14.04 -23.97
C ILE A 315 -5.46 12.84 -24.88
N VAL A 316 -6.33 12.60 -25.89
CA VAL A 316 -6.10 11.53 -26.86
C VAL A 316 -4.88 11.78 -27.72
N SER A 317 -4.64 13.04 -28.12
CA SER A 317 -3.46 13.42 -28.90
C SER A 317 -2.16 13.19 -28.13
N ASP A 318 -2.11 13.62 -26.89
CA ASP A 318 -0.95 13.45 -26.01
C ASP A 318 -0.68 11.99 -25.68
N PHE A 319 -1.75 11.23 -25.44
CA PHE A 319 -1.65 9.78 -25.27
C PHE A 319 -1.08 9.10 -26.53
N TYR A 320 -1.61 9.47 -27.72
CA TYR A 320 -1.11 8.91 -28.97
C TYR A 320 0.37 9.23 -29.21
N GLN A 321 0.79 10.47 -28.97
CA GLN A 321 2.20 10.87 -29.07
C GLN A 321 3.07 10.07 -28.09
N THR A 322 2.59 9.86 -26.86
CA THR A 322 3.31 9.10 -25.84
C THR A 322 3.47 7.64 -26.23
N VAL A 323 2.41 6.99 -26.73
CA VAL A 323 2.46 5.55 -27.07
C VAL A 323 3.18 5.27 -28.38
N THR A 324 3.20 6.23 -29.31
CA THR A 324 3.85 6.09 -30.62
C THR A 324 5.29 6.59 -30.66
N GLY A 325 5.76 7.20 -29.54
CA GLY A 325 7.13 7.75 -29.46
C GLY A 325 7.30 9.06 -30.22
N GLY A 326 6.24 9.88 -30.26
CA GLY A 326 6.28 11.25 -30.80
C GLY A 326 5.57 11.45 -32.13
N GLU A 327 4.86 10.42 -32.67
CA GLU A 327 4.05 10.60 -33.85
C GLU A 327 2.78 11.43 -33.52
N VAL A 328 2.40 12.35 -34.42
CA VAL A 328 1.17 13.14 -34.31
C VAL A 328 0.02 12.45 -35.03
N LEU A 329 -1.19 12.59 -34.50
CA LEU A 329 -2.41 12.11 -35.14
C LEU A 329 -2.53 12.69 -36.56
N SER A 330 -2.76 11.84 -37.54
CA SER A 330 -3.10 12.25 -38.91
C SER A 330 -4.49 12.95 -38.91
N GLU A 331 -4.75 13.77 -39.91
CA GLU A 331 -6.05 14.49 -40.06
C GLU A 331 -7.27 13.53 -40.06
N ARG A 332 -7.10 12.32 -40.60
CA ARG A 332 -8.15 11.29 -40.57
C ARG A 332 -8.39 10.75 -39.19
N GLN A 333 -7.32 10.58 -38.38
CA GLN A 333 -7.44 10.11 -36.99
C GLN A 333 -8.04 11.20 -36.09
N LYS A 334 -7.67 12.47 -36.29
CA LYS A 334 -8.28 13.59 -35.56
C LYS A 334 -9.78 13.68 -35.82
N ALA A 335 -10.20 13.62 -37.10
CA ALA A 335 -11.61 13.63 -37.49
C ALA A 335 -12.39 12.45 -36.88
N LEU A 336 -11.77 11.28 -36.78
CA LEU A 336 -12.38 10.12 -36.11
C LEU A 336 -12.57 10.36 -34.60
N VAL A 337 -11.56 10.89 -33.92
CA VAL A 337 -11.63 11.22 -32.50
C VAL A 337 -12.74 12.25 -32.25
N GLU A 338 -12.83 13.31 -33.05
CA GLU A 338 -13.89 14.31 -32.95
C GLU A 338 -15.30 13.68 -33.13
N SER A 339 -15.47 12.84 -34.13
CA SER A 339 -16.77 12.19 -34.39
C SER A 339 -17.22 11.29 -33.24
N ILE A 340 -16.28 10.59 -32.57
CA ILE A 340 -16.57 9.74 -31.40
C ILE A 340 -17.02 10.58 -30.21
N PHE A 341 -16.35 11.70 -29.94
CA PHE A 341 -16.74 12.57 -28.81
C PHE A 341 -18.06 13.29 -29.06
N GLU A 342 -18.37 13.67 -30.29
CA GLU A 342 -19.68 14.20 -30.65
C GLU A 342 -20.82 13.18 -30.43
N GLU A 343 -20.57 11.92 -30.79
CA GLU A 343 -21.55 10.83 -30.60
C GLU A 343 -21.81 10.54 -29.12
N ILE A 344 -20.73 10.52 -28.30
CA ILE A 344 -20.83 10.38 -26.85
C ILE A 344 -21.58 11.57 -26.23
N GLY A 345 -21.32 12.78 -26.69
CA GLY A 345 -22.01 13.99 -26.21
C GLY A 345 -23.51 13.97 -26.50
N ARG A 346 -23.91 13.43 -27.65
CA ARG A 346 -25.34 13.26 -28.03
C ARG A 346 -26.05 12.15 -27.25
N SER A 347 -25.32 11.13 -26.82
CA SER A 347 -25.87 10.00 -26.04
C SER A 347 -26.15 10.31 -24.59
N ARG A 348 -25.67 11.47 -24.09
CA ARG A 348 -25.82 11.91 -22.68
C ARG A 348 -26.86 13.02 -22.49
N GLN A 349 -27.52 13.46 -23.56
CA GLN A 349 -28.70 14.34 -23.56
C GLN A 349 -29.98 13.52 -23.77
#